data_b1d2bcf764d77871974b7564b7cc3ffa
#
_entry.id   b1d2bcf764d77871974b7564b7cc3ffa
#
_cell.length_a   1.000
_cell.length_b   1.000
_cell.length_c   1.000
_cell.angle_alpha   90.00
_cell.angle_beta   90.00
_cell.angle_gamma   90.00
#
_symmetry.space_group_name_H-M   'P 1'
#
loop_
_entity.id
_entity.type
_entity.pdbx_description
1 polymer ?
#
loop_
_entity_poly.entity_id
_entity_poly.type
_entity_poly.pdbx_seq_one_letter_code
_entity_poly.pdbx_strand_id
1 'polypeptide(L)'
;MRQGSTRTTTCLGKRVRAGLATAGFLFACALVAPAQAQNDNMTPIAIPAQPNTMELGTGPLPGATTPESWHSQYGSMFARNVTVATLTRFLPDPAKATGAAVIVAPGGGFRTLSMENEGWDVAKALAAKGVAAFVIKYRLIQTPPDIPGFERSMREMFASVGKPGGAMPSLAPQIADARAAFALIRSHAAEWRVDPDRIGMVGFSAGAGLTMATTLAGGDAKPAFIGIIYGSLAPVTVPADAPPMFVALAADDPLFGNGGYGLIDSWRAAKRPTEFHLFEQGGHGFGMYQKQTTSTGWFDAFTRWLGMHGMLKPAH
;
A
#
# COMPACT_ATOMS: atom_id res chain seq x y z
N MET A 1 8.60 -33.26 75.21
CA MET A 1 8.79 -32.71 76.56
C MET A 1 8.78 -31.22 76.48
N ARG A 2 7.95 -30.60 77.41
CA ARG A 2 7.82 -29.20 77.79
C ARG A 2 7.23 -28.26 76.74
N GLN A 3 5.93 -27.88 76.77
CA GLN A 3 5.11 -27.12 77.73
C GLN A 3 5.60 -25.69 78.00
N GLY A 4 4.69 -24.79 77.76
CA GLY A 4 4.44 -23.59 78.46
C GLY A 4 4.57 -22.34 77.57
N SER A 5 3.76 -21.32 77.64
CA SER A 5 2.69 -20.89 78.52
C SER A 5 2.07 -19.65 77.91
N THR A 6 0.78 -19.56 77.93
CA THR A 6 -0.08 -18.41 77.72
C THR A 6 0.30 -17.15 78.51
N ARG A 7 0.23 -15.98 77.91
CA ARG A 7 -0.14 -14.75 78.64
C ARG A 7 -1.04 -13.87 77.78
N THR A 8 -2.27 -13.83 78.20
CA THR A 8 -3.31 -12.86 77.83
C THR A 8 -2.97 -11.48 78.46
N THR A 9 -2.98 -10.43 77.67
CA THR A 9 -3.07 -9.05 78.22
C THR A 9 -4.10 -8.27 77.46
N THR A 10 -5.19 -8.01 78.17
CA THR A 10 -6.30 -7.12 77.80
C THR A 10 -5.85 -5.67 77.96
N CYS A 11 -6.03 -4.85 76.97
CA CYS A 11 -6.00 -3.40 77.17
C CYS A 11 -7.02 -2.65 76.34
N LEU A 12 -7.74 -1.90 76.99
CA LEU A 12 -8.88 -1.00 76.83
C LEU A 12 -8.91 -0.13 75.59
N GLY A 13 -10.09 0.06 75.07
CA GLY A 13 -10.42 0.80 73.88
C GLY A 13 -10.17 2.31 73.86
N LYS A 14 -10.01 2.82 72.67
CA LYS A 14 -10.37 4.19 72.32
C LYS A 14 -11.10 4.16 70.98
N ARG A 15 -12.38 4.53 71.03
CA ARG A 15 -13.21 4.76 69.83
C ARG A 15 -12.74 6.05 69.16
N VAL A 16 -12.19 5.92 67.97
CA VAL A 16 -11.99 7.05 67.06
C VAL A 16 -13.09 6.97 65.98
N ARG A 17 -13.94 7.98 65.96
CA ARG A 17 -14.93 8.14 64.87
C ARG A 17 -14.20 8.59 63.63
N ALA A 18 -14.13 7.72 62.62
CA ALA A 18 -13.69 8.07 61.29
C ALA A 18 -14.92 8.49 60.48
N GLY A 19 -14.93 9.75 60.04
CA GLY A 19 -15.93 10.24 59.08
C GLY A 19 -15.70 9.63 57.69
N LEU A 20 -16.74 9.04 57.13
CA LEU A 20 -16.76 8.63 55.70
C LEU A 20 -16.84 9.88 54.84
N ALA A 21 -15.75 10.23 54.20
CA ALA A 21 -15.78 11.09 53.02
C ALA A 21 -16.05 10.23 51.79
N THR A 22 -17.27 10.27 51.27
CA THR A 22 -17.68 9.67 50.01
C THR A 22 -17.08 10.50 48.88
N ALA A 23 -15.93 10.08 48.35
CA ALA A 23 -15.39 10.59 47.08
C ALA A 23 -16.20 9.93 45.94
N GLY A 24 -17.10 10.72 45.35
CA GLY A 24 -17.83 10.34 44.16
C GLY A 24 -16.87 10.25 42.96
N PHE A 25 -16.52 9.06 42.52
CA PHE A 25 -15.86 8.83 41.24
C PHE A 25 -16.91 9.01 40.13
N LEU A 26 -16.87 10.18 39.47
CA LEU A 26 -17.57 10.35 38.19
C LEU A 26 -16.86 9.47 37.12
N PHE A 27 -17.43 8.32 36.87
CA PHE A 27 -17.10 7.52 35.69
C PHE A 27 -17.57 8.30 34.45
N ALA A 28 -16.66 9.00 33.78
CA ALA A 28 -16.91 9.54 32.47
C ALA A 28 -16.96 8.30 31.51
N CYS A 29 -18.18 7.83 31.20
CA CYS A 29 -18.39 6.93 30.07
C CYS A 29 -17.98 7.67 28.80
N ALA A 30 -16.75 7.46 28.35
CA ALA A 30 -16.36 7.78 26.99
C ALA A 30 -17.27 6.92 26.08
N LEU A 31 -18.24 7.56 25.42
CA LEU A 31 -19.00 6.97 24.33
C LEU A 31 -17.97 6.65 23.23
N VAL A 32 -17.54 5.40 23.18
CA VAL A 32 -16.83 4.85 22.02
C VAL A 32 -17.85 4.91 20.87
N ALA A 33 -17.72 5.89 20.00
CA ALA A 33 -18.49 5.94 18.78
C ALA A 33 -18.27 4.61 18.03
N PRO A 34 -19.34 3.92 17.59
CA PRO A 34 -19.18 2.70 16.81
C PRO A 34 -18.33 3.04 15.60
N ALA A 35 -17.30 2.22 15.33
CA ALA A 35 -16.57 2.28 14.08
C ALA A 35 -17.61 2.22 12.95
N GLN A 36 -17.73 3.30 12.18
CA GLN A 36 -18.63 3.31 11.03
C GLN A 36 -18.20 2.18 10.11
N ALA A 37 -19.08 1.21 9.88
CA ALA A 37 -18.87 0.20 8.86
C ALA A 37 -18.62 0.95 7.55
N GLN A 38 -17.43 0.79 6.98
CA GLN A 38 -17.11 1.42 5.70
C GLN A 38 -18.15 0.96 4.69
N ASN A 39 -18.85 1.93 4.08
CA ASN A 39 -19.84 1.64 3.05
C ASN A 39 -19.12 1.02 1.85
N ASP A 40 -19.35 -0.26 1.59
CA ASP A 40 -18.73 -1.02 0.50
C ASP A 40 -19.50 -0.91 -0.83
N ASN A 41 -20.63 -0.18 -0.84
CA ASN A 41 -21.41 0.04 -2.04
C ASN A 41 -20.64 0.85 -3.07
N MET A 42 -20.59 0.34 -4.30
CA MET A 42 -20.00 1.05 -5.43
C MET A 42 -20.99 2.07 -5.99
N THR A 43 -20.60 3.33 -6.02
CA THR A 43 -21.43 4.43 -6.57
C THR A 43 -20.69 5.06 -7.75
N PRO A 44 -21.28 5.11 -8.97
CA PRO A 44 -20.67 5.80 -10.09
C PRO A 44 -20.42 7.29 -9.76
N ILE A 45 -19.26 7.78 -10.19
CA ILE A 45 -18.90 9.21 -10.07
C ILE A 45 -18.39 9.74 -11.41
N ALA A 46 -18.42 11.05 -11.57
CA ALA A 46 -17.74 11.70 -12.69
C ALA A 46 -16.22 11.47 -12.61
N ILE A 47 -15.56 11.50 -13.74
CA ILE A 47 -14.08 11.44 -13.79
C ILE A 47 -13.52 12.64 -13.01
N PRO A 48 -12.76 12.41 -11.92
CA PRO A 48 -12.21 13.51 -11.14
C PRO A 48 -11.20 14.32 -11.94
N ALA A 49 -11.06 15.61 -11.64
CA ALA A 49 -9.97 16.41 -12.17
C ALA A 49 -8.62 15.83 -11.73
N GLN A 50 -7.72 15.63 -12.69
CA GLN A 50 -6.39 15.08 -12.47
C GLN A 50 -5.33 16.10 -12.93
N PRO A 51 -5.12 17.18 -12.17
CA PRO A 51 -4.11 18.18 -12.51
C PRO A 51 -2.71 17.55 -12.49
N ASN A 52 -1.78 18.10 -13.25
CA ASN A 52 -0.41 17.60 -13.34
C ASN A 52 -0.28 16.16 -13.90
N THR A 53 -1.25 15.74 -14.71
CA THR A 53 -1.27 14.43 -15.36
C THR A 53 -0.79 14.55 -16.80
N MET A 54 0.03 13.60 -17.23
CA MET A 54 0.56 13.47 -18.58
C MET A 54 0.27 12.07 -19.11
N GLU A 55 -0.01 11.95 -20.41
CA GLU A 55 -0.10 10.65 -21.07
C GLU A 55 1.28 10.00 -21.21
N LEU A 56 1.34 8.69 -21.06
CA LEU A 56 2.59 7.93 -21.18
C LEU A 56 3.00 7.63 -22.63
N GLY A 57 2.15 7.97 -23.60
CA GLY A 57 2.46 7.77 -25.01
C GLY A 57 2.50 6.30 -25.47
N THR A 58 2.01 5.37 -24.65
CA THR A 58 1.98 3.93 -24.97
C THR A 58 0.81 3.56 -25.90
N GLY A 59 0.00 4.52 -26.27
CA GLY A 59 -1.19 4.35 -27.08
C GLY A 59 -2.36 3.71 -26.33
N PRO A 60 -3.53 3.66 -26.96
CA PRO A 60 -4.71 3.05 -26.34
C PRO A 60 -4.56 1.53 -26.23
N LEU A 61 -5.30 0.94 -25.28
CA LEU A 61 -5.36 -0.53 -25.15
C LEU A 61 -6.00 -1.13 -26.41
N PRO A 62 -5.30 -2.02 -27.14
CA PRO A 62 -5.84 -2.63 -28.34
C PRO A 62 -7.13 -3.41 -28.06
N GLY A 63 -8.15 -3.22 -28.92
CA GLY A 63 -9.44 -3.90 -28.80
C GLY A 63 -10.35 -3.42 -27.68
N ALA A 64 -9.97 -2.36 -26.94
CA ALA A 64 -10.82 -1.80 -25.92
C ALA A 64 -12.05 -1.13 -26.54
N THR A 65 -13.23 -1.44 -26.00
CA THR A 65 -14.54 -0.90 -26.45
C THR A 65 -15.30 -0.16 -25.36
N THR A 66 -14.95 -0.40 -24.09
CA THR A 66 -15.61 0.23 -22.94
C THR A 66 -14.81 1.47 -22.51
N PRO A 67 -15.42 2.65 -22.45
CA PRO A 67 -14.73 3.87 -22.03
C PRO A 67 -14.35 3.83 -20.56
N GLU A 68 -13.33 4.63 -20.19
CA GLU A 68 -12.94 4.84 -18.79
C GLU A 68 -14.14 5.34 -17.98
N SER A 69 -14.31 4.77 -16.80
CA SER A 69 -15.37 5.14 -15.86
C SER A 69 -14.83 5.09 -14.42
N TRP A 70 -15.50 5.80 -13.52
CA TRP A 70 -15.08 5.91 -12.13
C TRP A 70 -16.23 5.59 -11.18
N HIS A 71 -15.86 5.11 -9.99
CA HIS A 71 -16.80 4.88 -8.89
C HIS A 71 -16.14 5.22 -7.54
N SER A 72 -16.97 5.54 -6.57
CA SER A 72 -16.59 5.62 -5.17
C SER A 72 -16.93 4.31 -4.48
N GLN A 73 -16.03 3.82 -3.62
CA GLN A 73 -16.21 2.66 -2.76
C GLN A 73 -15.28 2.80 -1.54
N TYR A 74 -15.70 2.36 -0.37
CA TYR A 74 -14.92 2.49 0.88
C TYR A 74 -14.49 3.92 1.21
N GLY A 75 -15.25 4.93 0.76
CA GLY A 75 -14.88 6.33 0.90
C GLY A 75 -13.71 6.78 0.04
N SER A 76 -13.36 6.04 -1.01
CA SER A 76 -12.23 6.28 -1.89
C SER A 76 -12.65 6.20 -3.37
N MET A 77 -11.83 6.75 -4.27
CA MET A 77 -12.10 6.84 -5.70
C MET A 77 -11.34 5.78 -6.49
N PHE A 78 -12.04 5.13 -7.40
CA PHE A 78 -11.53 4.04 -8.23
C PHE A 78 -11.76 4.31 -9.71
N ALA A 79 -10.72 4.08 -10.54
CA ALA A 79 -10.81 4.12 -12.01
C ALA A 79 -11.04 2.73 -12.59
N ARG A 80 -11.86 2.61 -13.61
CA ARG A 80 -12.12 1.36 -14.37
C ARG A 80 -11.96 1.58 -15.87
N ASN A 81 -11.72 0.50 -16.59
CA ASN A 81 -11.65 0.52 -18.07
C ASN A 81 -10.68 1.57 -18.61
N VAL A 82 -9.55 1.76 -17.90
CA VAL A 82 -8.47 2.64 -18.34
C VAL A 82 -7.89 2.10 -19.63
N THR A 83 -7.99 2.85 -20.72
CA THR A 83 -7.47 2.48 -22.05
C THR A 83 -6.22 3.24 -22.44
N VAL A 84 -6.01 4.43 -21.89
CA VAL A 84 -4.83 5.28 -22.10
C VAL A 84 -4.11 5.46 -20.77
N ALA A 85 -2.84 5.05 -20.74
CA ALA A 85 -2.05 5.15 -19.53
C ALA A 85 -1.57 6.58 -19.29
N THR A 86 -1.65 7.02 -18.02
CA THR A 86 -1.22 8.36 -17.61
C THR A 86 -0.35 8.32 -16.36
N LEU A 87 0.41 9.40 -16.13
CA LEU A 87 1.24 9.61 -14.96
C LEU A 87 0.88 10.95 -14.30
N THR A 88 0.42 10.92 -13.05
CA THR A 88 0.11 12.12 -12.26
C THR A 88 1.26 12.41 -11.31
N ARG A 89 1.88 13.58 -11.41
CA ARG A 89 3.02 13.98 -10.58
C ARG A 89 2.60 14.68 -9.28
N PHE A 90 3.29 14.36 -8.20
CA PHE A 90 3.23 14.98 -6.88
C PHE A 90 4.65 15.36 -6.48
N LEU A 91 5.03 16.61 -6.73
CA LEU A 91 6.38 17.08 -6.45
C LEU A 91 6.45 17.64 -5.02
N PRO A 92 7.55 17.39 -4.30
CA PRO A 92 7.78 18.00 -3.00
C PRO A 92 8.01 19.51 -3.12
N ASP A 93 7.95 20.20 -1.99
CA ASP A 93 8.51 21.55 -1.87
C ASP A 93 9.96 21.54 -2.38
N PRO A 94 10.34 22.42 -3.32
CA PRO A 94 11.68 22.47 -3.86
C PRO A 94 12.80 22.56 -2.80
N ALA A 95 12.52 23.19 -1.65
CA ALA A 95 13.48 23.31 -0.54
C ALA A 95 13.67 21.99 0.24
N LYS A 96 12.76 21.03 0.06
CA LYS A 96 12.77 19.72 0.74
C LYS A 96 13.10 18.56 -0.20
N ALA A 97 13.24 18.84 -1.51
CA ALA A 97 13.46 17.81 -2.51
C ALA A 97 14.74 17.01 -2.22
N THR A 98 14.60 15.69 -2.10
CA THR A 98 15.72 14.77 -1.83
C THR A 98 16.38 14.26 -3.11
N GLY A 99 15.80 14.50 -4.27
CA GLY A 99 16.18 13.89 -5.54
C GLY A 99 15.64 12.46 -5.74
N ALA A 100 15.17 11.79 -4.70
CA ALA A 100 14.53 10.48 -4.86
C ALA A 100 13.13 10.62 -5.46
N ALA A 101 12.73 9.59 -6.22
CA ALA A 101 11.41 9.51 -6.82
C ALA A 101 10.79 8.11 -6.67
N VAL A 102 9.45 8.05 -6.63
CA VAL A 102 8.70 6.80 -6.53
C VAL A 102 7.55 6.78 -7.53
N ILE A 103 7.50 5.77 -8.38
CA ILE A 103 6.29 5.43 -9.13
C ILE A 103 5.38 4.64 -8.20
N VAL A 104 4.16 5.13 -8.00
CA VAL A 104 3.13 4.50 -7.15
C VAL A 104 2.13 3.81 -8.08
N ALA A 105 2.02 2.49 -7.97
CA ALA A 105 1.13 1.66 -8.78
C ALA A 105 -0.04 1.13 -7.92
N PRO A 106 -1.25 1.70 -8.05
CA PRO A 106 -2.43 1.25 -7.31
C PRO A 106 -2.83 -0.19 -7.64
N GLY A 107 -3.51 -0.85 -6.70
CA GLY A 107 -4.11 -2.16 -6.88
C GLY A 107 -5.52 -2.12 -7.47
N GLY A 108 -6.15 -3.29 -7.56
CA GLY A 108 -7.51 -3.48 -8.06
C GLY A 108 -7.65 -4.61 -9.08
N GLY A 109 -6.83 -5.66 -8.97
CA GLY A 109 -6.95 -6.88 -9.78
C GLY A 109 -6.74 -6.69 -11.28
N PHE A 110 -6.04 -5.65 -11.70
CA PHE A 110 -5.90 -5.23 -13.11
C PHE A 110 -7.23 -4.89 -13.80
N ARG A 111 -8.32 -4.74 -13.08
CA ARG A 111 -9.67 -4.39 -13.57
C ARG A 111 -10.18 -3.05 -13.06
N THR A 112 -9.61 -2.59 -11.96
CA THR A 112 -9.83 -1.26 -11.39
C THR A 112 -8.53 -0.75 -10.78
N LEU A 113 -8.49 0.55 -10.42
CA LEU A 113 -7.36 1.17 -9.72
C LEU A 113 -7.88 1.93 -8.51
N SER A 114 -7.36 1.62 -7.33
CA SER A 114 -7.59 2.36 -6.08
C SER A 114 -6.81 3.68 -6.11
N MET A 115 -7.32 4.65 -6.89
CA MET A 115 -6.58 5.87 -7.25
C MET A 115 -6.31 6.78 -6.07
N GLU A 116 -7.23 6.86 -5.11
CA GLU A 116 -7.06 7.74 -3.95
C GLU A 116 -6.24 7.08 -2.86
N ASN A 117 -6.73 5.99 -2.25
CA ASN A 117 -6.11 5.34 -1.09
C ASN A 117 -4.71 4.76 -1.38
N GLU A 118 -4.52 4.12 -2.53
CA GLU A 118 -3.26 3.46 -2.91
C GLU A 118 -2.43 4.27 -3.91
N GLY A 119 -2.96 5.39 -4.38
CA GLY A 119 -2.31 6.28 -5.35
C GLY A 119 -2.02 7.65 -4.76
N TRP A 120 -3.02 8.54 -4.81
CA TRP A 120 -2.82 9.95 -4.51
C TRP A 120 -2.42 10.23 -3.06
N ASP A 121 -2.98 9.51 -2.09
CA ASP A 121 -2.67 9.72 -0.68
C ASP A 121 -1.26 9.24 -0.34
N VAL A 122 -0.83 8.13 -0.93
CA VAL A 122 0.57 7.66 -0.85
C VAL A 122 1.52 8.70 -1.46
N ALA A 123 1.18 9.21 -2.65
CA ALA A 123 2.00 10.19 -3.36
C ALA A 123 2.11 11.52 -2.61
N LYS A 124 1.00 12.04 -2.06
CA LYS A 124 1.00 13.22 -1.19
C LYS A 124 1.89 13.02 0.05
N ALA A 125 1.77 11.84 0.70
CA ALA A 125 2.57 11.53 1.88
C ALA A 125 4.07 11.42 1.57
N LEU A 126 4.46 10.85 0.41
CA LEU A 126 5.85 10.82 -0.06
C LEU A 126 6.37 12.22 -0.38
N ALA A 127 5.58 13.04 -1.09
CA ALA A 127 5.96 14.42 -1.40
C ALA A 127 6.17 15.25 -0.14
N ALA A 128 5.36 15.06 0.91
CA ALA A 128 5.55 15.70 2.21
C ALA A 128 6.88 15.29 2.90
N LYS A 129 7.46 14.13 2.55
CA LYS A 129 8.78 13.66 3.01
C LYS A 129 9.94 14.09 2.09
N GLY A 130 9.68 14.89 1.04
CA GLY A 130 10.69 15.36 0.10
C GLY A 130 10.97 14.43 -1.08
N VAL A 131 10.20 13.35 -1.23
CA VAL A 131 10.33 12.37 -2.32
C VAL A 131 9.32 12.72 -3.41
N ALA A 132 9.78 12.92 -4.65
CA ALA A 132 8.87 13.10 -5.79
C ALA A 132 8.07 11.81 -6.01
N ALA A 133 6.75 11.90 -6.15
CA ALA A 133 5.91 10.75 -6.33
C ALA A 133 5.07 10.88 -7.60
N PHE A 134 4.88 9.76 -8.28
CA PHE A 134 4.24 9.69 -9.58
C PHE A 134 3.24 8.54 -9.57
N VAL A 135 1.94 8.85 -9.59
CA VAL A 135 0.88 7.84 -9.62
C VAL A 135 0.65 7.40 -11.06
N ILE A 136 0.90 6.14 -11.34
CA ILE A 136 0.63 5.57 -12.64
C ILE A 136 -0.82 5.05 -12.72
N LYS A 137 -1.60 5.58 -13.67
CA LYS A 137 -2.91 5.04 -14.06
C LYS A 137 -2.66 4.17 -15.29
N TYR A 138 -2.32 2.90 -15.08
CA TYR A 138 -1.97 1.96 -16.15
C TYR A 138 -3.19 1.36 -16.82
N ARG A 139 -3.05 0.88 -18.05
CA ARG A 139 -4.13 0.26 -18.85
C ARG A 139 -4.68 -0.98 -18.16
N LEU A 140 -6.00 -1.15 -18.20
CA LEU A 140 -6.72 -2.17 -17.46
C LEU A 140 -7.38 -3.19 -18.40
N ILE A 141 -7.56 -4.40 -17.90
CA ILE A 141 -8.45 -5.41 -18.49
C ILE A 141 -9.86 -4.83 -18.50
N GLN A 142 -10.52 -4.91 -19.66
CA GLN A 142 -11.88 -4.42 -19.85
C GLN A 142 -12.88 -5.20 -19.01
N THR A 143 -13.81 -4.47 -18.43
CA THR A 143 -14.90 -5.00 -17.60
C THR A 143 -16.25 -4.45 -18.08
N PRO A 144 -17.38 -5.08 -17.73
CA PRO A 144 -18.69 -4.52 -18.01
C PRO A 144 -18.82 -3.06 -17.56
N PRO A 145 -19.51 -2.18 -18.32
CA PRO A 145 -19.62 -0.76 -17.98
C PRO A 145 -20.49 -0.51 -16.74
N ASP A 146 -21.51 -1.34 -16.52
CA ASP A 146 -22.41 -1.22 -15.37
C ASP A 146 -21.79 -1.79 -14.08
N ILE A 147 -22.21 -1.25 -12.93
CA ILE A 147 -21.69 -1.67 -11.61
C ILE A 147 -22.01 -3.14 -11.33
N PRO A 148 -23.25 -3.65 -11.49
CA PRO A 148 -23.52 -5.07 -11.20
C PRO A 148 -22.71 -6.04 -12.05
N GLY A 149 -22.47 -5.73 -13.33
CA GLY A 149 -21.60 -6.52 -14.21
C GLY A 149 -20.14 -6.49 -13.75
N PHE A 150 -19.64 -5.31 -13.39
CA PHE A 150 -18.31 -5.14 -12.84
C PHE A 150 -18.12 -5.92 -11.53
N GLU A 151 -19.03 -5.79 -10.57
CA GLU A 151 -18.98 -6.54 -9.30
C GLU A 151 -18.94 -8.05 -9.53
N ARG A 152 -19.75 -8.54 -10.47
CA ARG A 152 -19.73 -9.97 -10.84
C ARG A 152 -18.37 -10.38 -11.39
N SER A 153 -17.78 -9.58 -12.29
CA SER A 153 -16.45 -9.84 -12.84
C SER A 153 -15.35 -9.83 -11.76
N MET A 154 -15.47 -8.96 -10.76
CA MET A 154 -14.54 -8.92 -9.62
C MET A 154 -14.68 -10.16 -8.73
N ARG A 155 -15.91 -10.57 -8.40
CA ARG A 155 -16.15 -11.81 -7.63
C ARG A 155 -15.57 -13.04 -8.34
N GLU A 156 -15.77 -13.16 -9.65
CA GLU A 156 -15.22 -14.27 -10.46
C GLU A 156 -13.68 -14.26 -10.45
N MET A 157 -13.08 -13.08 -10.59
CA MET A 157 -11.62 -12.92 -10.53
C MET A 157 -11.10 -13.35 -9.14
N PHE A 158 -11.65 -12.83 -8.05
CA PHE A 158 -11.20 -13.19 -6.70
C PHE A 158 -11.41 -14.69 -6.41
N ALA A 159 -12.51 -15.28 -6.90
CA ALA A 159 -12.75 -16.72 -6.78
C ALA A 159 -11.74 -17.59 -7.55
N SER A 160 -10.98 -17.01 -8.50
CA SER A 160 -9.95 -17.69 -9.29
C SER A 160 -8.54 -17.55 -8.74
N VAL A 161 -8.29 -16.59 -7.83
CA VAL A 161 -6.97 -16.37 -7.23
C VAL A 161 -6.51 -17.62 -6.48
N GLY A 162 -5.28 -18.05 -6.76
CA GLY A 162 -4.66 -19.22 -6.12
C GLY A 162 -5.16 -20.59 -6.62
N LYS A 163 -6.09 -20.64 -7.59
CA LYS A 163 -6.54 -21.92 -8.17
C LYS A 163 -5.58 -22.40 -9.26
N PRO A 164 -5.31 -23.71 -9.34
CA PRO A 164 -4.55 -24.31 -10.45
C PRO A 164 -5.22 -24.01 -11.79
N GLY A 165 -4.44 -23.61 -12.80
CA GLY A 165 -4.93 -23.38 -14.17
C GLY A 165 -5.50 -21.98 -14.41
N GLY A 166 -5.54 -21.10 -13.44
CA GLY A 166 -5.82 -19.68 -13.65
C GLY A 166 -4.65 -19.02 -14.36
N ALA A 167 -4.68 -18.95 -15.69
CA ALA A 167 -3.66 -18.22 -16.43
C ALA A 167 -3.75 -16.72 -16.08
N MET A 168 -2.69 -16.17 -15.52
CA MET A 168 -2.57 -14.72 -15.40
C MET A 168 -2.56 -14.11 -16.80
N PRO A 169 -3.38 -13.10 -17.07
CA PRO A 169 -3.33 -12.42 -18.35
C PRO A 169 -1.93 -11.83 -18.59
N SER A 170 -1.56 -11.70 -19.86
CA SER A 170 -0.32 -11.03 -20.22
C SER A 170 -0.31 -9.60 -19.66
N LEU A 171 0.72 -9.25 -18.90
CA LEU A 171 0.93 -7.91 -18.38
C LEU A 171 1.77 -7.03 -19.34
N ALA A 172 1.96 -7.44 -20.58
CA ALA A 172 2.78 -6.71 -21.54
C ALA A 172 2.36 -5.24 -21.71
N PRO A 173 1.05 -4.89 -21.83
CA PRO A 173 0.64 -3.48 -21.87
C PRO A 173 1.02 -2.70 -20.61
N GLN A 174 0.79 -3.28 -19.43
CA GLN A 174 1.04 -2.63 -18.15
C GLN A 174 2.55 -2.47 -17.88
N ILE A 175 3.37 -3.45 -18.26
CA ILE A 175 4.85 -3.36 -18.21
C ILE A 175 5.34 -2.24 -19.15
N ALA A 176 4.76 -2.13 -20.35
CA ALA A 176 5.07 -1.04 -21.27
C ALA A 176 4.73 0.32 -20.67
N ASP A 177 3.59 0.44 -19.98
CA ASP A 177 3.18 1.65 -19.29
C ASP A 177 4.16 2.00 -18.15
N ALA A 178 4.57 1.02 -17.34
CA ALA A 178 5.53 1.23 -16.28
C ALA A 178 6.91 1.68 -16.83
N ARG A 179 7.39 1.06 -17.91
CA ARG A 179 8.64 1.46 -18.60
C ARG A 179 8.56 2.89 -19.12
N ALA A 180 7.44 3.24 -19.76
CA ALA A 180 7.20 4.60 -20.24
C ALA A 180 7.17 5.62 -19.08
N ALA A 181 6.62 5.25 -17.93
CA ALA A 181 6.64 6.10 -16.73
C ALA A 181 8.08 6.36 -16.25
N PHE A 182 8.93 5.34 -16.16
CA PHE A 182 10.36 5.51 -15.84
C PHE A 182 11.06 6.41 -16.86
N ALA A 183 10.83 6.20 -18.15
CA ALA A 183 11.41 6.99 -19.21
C ALA A 183 10.97 8.47 -19.14
N LEU A 184 9.67 8.71 -18.92
CA LEU A 184 9.12 10.06 -18.77
C LEU A 184 9.71 10.79 -17.57
N ILE A 185 9.86 10.14 -16.42
CA ILE A 185 10.46 10.75 -15.23
C ILE A 185 11.93 11.10 -15.51
N ARG A 186 12.69 10.19 -16.14
CA ARG A 186 14.09 10.46 -16.49
C ARG A 186 14.25 11.61 -17.48
N SER A 187 13.37 11.73 -18.48
CA SER A 187 13.43 12.83 -19.45
C SER A 187 13.14 14.20 -18.84
N HIS A 188 12.42 14.26 -17.71
CA HIS A 188 12.12 15.49 -16.96
C HIS A 188 12.91 15.61 -15.64
N ALA A 189 13.94 14.79 -15.46
CA ALA A 189 14.66 14.67 -14.19
C ALA A 189 15.15 16.03 -13.65
N ALA A 190 15.75 16.85 -14.51
CA ALA A 190 16.22 18.18 -14.14
C ALA A 190 15.08 19.13 -13.74
N GLU A 191 13.99 19.15 -14.52
CA GLU A 191 12.80 19.99 -14.25
C GLU A 191 12.15 19.63 -12.91
N TRP A 192 12.03 18.31 -12.64
CA TRP A 192 11.35 17.81 -11.44
C TRP A 192 12.28 17.59 -10.25
N ARG A 193 13.56 17.96 -10.40
CA ARG A 193 14.61 17.80 -9.37
C ARG A 193 14.71 16.34 -8.89
N VAL A 194 14.68 15.41 -9.84
CA VAL A 194 14.81 13.96 -9.62
C VAL A 194 16.20 13.52 -10.08
N ASP A 195 16.84 12.69 -9.26
CA ASP A 195 18.03 11.96 -9.68
C ASP A 195 17.58 10.72 -10.47
N PRO A 196 17.95 10.57 -11.76
CA PRO A 196 17.50 9.47 -12.60
C PRO A 196 17.91 8.08 -12.09
N ASP A 197 18.90 7.98 -11.21
CA ASP A 197 19.37 6.75 -10.61
C ASP A 197 18.69 6.43 -9.26
N ARG A 198 17.81 7.32 -8.78
CA ARG A 198 17.10 7.18 -7.49
C ARG A 198 15.59 7.06 -7.66
N ILE A 199 15.15 6.46 -8.74
CA ILE A 199 13.73 6.24 -9.06
C ILE A 199 13.35 4.81 -8.67
N GLY A 200 12.47 4.66 -7.66
CA GLY A 200 11.90 3.37 -7.27
C GLY A 200 10.46 3.18 -7.74
N MET A 201 9.90 2.02 -7.44
CA MET A 201 8.49 1.72 -7.70
C MET A 201 7.87 1.01 -6.50
N VAL A 202 6.72 1.48 -6.05
CA VAL A 202 5.91 0.81 -5.03
C VAL A 202 4.55 0.46 -5.60
N GLY A 203 4.11 -0.76 -5.36
CA GLY A 203 2.82 -1.22 -5.87
C GLY A 203 2.01 -1.93 -4.80
N PHE A 204 0.70 -1.89 -4.99
CA PHE A 204 -0.31 -2.41 -4.09
C PHE A 204 -1.09 -3.53 -4.77
N SER A 205 -1.22 -4.71 -4.18
CA SER A 205 -1.99 -5.82 -4.76
C SER A 205 -1.59 -6.11 -6.23
N ALA A 206 -2.47 -5.89 -7.19
CA ALA A 206 -2.15 -5.99 -8.62
C ALA A 206 -1.02 -5.04 -9.05
N GLY A 207 -0.95 -3.83 -8.48
CA GLY A 207 0.16 -2.90 -8.67
C GLY A 207 1.49 -3.44 -8.13
N ALA A 208 1.47 -4.22 -7.04
CA ALA A 208 2.65 -4.95 -6.57
C ALA A 208 3.06 -6.04 -7.58
N GLY A 209 2.08 -6.73 -8.17
CA GLY A 209 2.31 -7.64 -9.29
C GLY A 209 2.95 -6.95 -10.49
N LEU A 210 2.48 -5.75 -10.86
CA LEU A 210 3.09 -4.93 -11.91
C LEU A 210 4.51 -4.50 -11.55
N THR A 211 4.75 -4.06 -10.32
CA THR A 211 6.08 -3.69 -9.82
C THR A 211 7.05 -4.86 -9.94
N MET A 212 6.65 -6.04 -9.51
CA MET A 212 7.45 -7.26 -9.63
C MET A 212 7.68 -7.65 -11.08
N ALA A 213 6.63 -7.70 -11.92
CA ALA A 213 6.74 -8.04 -13.32
C ALA A 213 7.66 -7.09 -14.10
N THR A 214 7.58 -5.78 -13.81
CA THR A 214 8.47 -4.77 -14.41
C THR A 214 9.92 -4.98 -13.99
N THR A 215 10.16 -5.29 -12.72
CA THR A 215 11.50 -5.58 -12.17
C THR A 215 12.11 -6.83 -12.81
N LEU A 216 11.35 -7.93 -12.90
CA LEU A 216 11.82 -9.19 -13.47
C LEU A 216 11.99 -9.13 -14.99
N ALA A 217 11.19 -8.32 -15.68
CA ALA A 217 11.33 -8.10 -17.12
C ALA A 217 12.62 -7.34 -17.50
N GLY A 218 13.28 -6.70 -16.54
CA GLY A 218 14.52 -5.95 -16.75
C GLY A 218 14.38 -4.81 -17.78
N GLY A 219 15.45 -4.54 -18.53
CA GLY A 219 15.48 -3.47 -19.54
C GLY A 219 15.64 -2.09 -18.92
N ASP A 220 15.02 -1.06 -19.51
CA ASP A 220 15.26 0.35 -19.18
C ASP A 220 14.57 0.85 -17.90
N ALA A 221 13.62 0.09 -17.35
CA ALA A 221 12.93 0.49 -16.13
C ALA A 221 13.91 0.64 -14.95
N LYS A 222 14.71 -0.41 -14.65
CA LYS A 222 15.76 -0.45 -13.61
C LYS A 222 15.40 0.35 -12.35
N PRO A 223 14.40 -0.09 -11.59
CA PRO A 223 14.04 0.59 -10.35
C PRO A 223 15.21 0.54 -9.36
N ALA A 224 15.52 1.67 -8.71
CA ALA A 224 16.56 1.75 -7.67
C ALA A 224 16.17 0.99 -6.40
N PHE A 225 14.89 0.83 -6.16
CA PHE A 225 14.27 0.06 -5.09
C PHE A 225 12.83 -0.28 -5.45
N ILE A 226 12.27 -1.30 -4.80
CA ILE A 226 10.87 -1.68 -4.98
C ILE A 226 10.14 -1.88 -3.65
N GLY A 227 8.83 -1.60 -3.67
CA GLY A 227 7.92 -1.91 -2.57
C GLY A 227 6.78 -2.81 -3.04
N ILE A 228 6.56 -3.90 -2.34
CA ILE A 228 5.52 -4.91 -2.61
C ILE A 228 4.54 -4.90 -1.43
N ILE A 229 3.42 -4.23 -1.61
CA ILE A 229 2.43 -4.06 -0.55
C ILE A 229 1.25 -4.99 -0.84
N TYR A 230 0.99 -5.93 0.08
CA TYR A 230 0.00 -7.03 -0.04
C TYR A 230 -0.07 -7.63 -1.44
N GLY A 231 1.11 -7.90 -2.02
CA GLY A 231 1.26 -8.65 -3.27
C GLY A 231 1.51 -10.14 -3.01
N SER A 232 1.53 -10.92 -4.11
CA SER A 232 1.91 -12.32 -4.05
C SER A 232 3.35 -12.49 -3.56
N LEU A 233 3.57 -13.41 -2.64
CA LEU A 233 4.89 -13.81 -2.14
C LEU A 233 5.36 -15.16 -2.73
N ALA A 234 4.82 -15.56 -3.87
CA ALA A 234 5.29 -16.74 -4.59
C ALA A 234 6.78 -16.60 -4.96
N PRO A 235 7.56 -17.70 -4.97
CA PRO A 235 8.97 -17.65 -5.32
C PRO A 235 9.17 -17.22 -6.76
N VAL A 236 10.29 -16.51 -7.02
CA VAL A 236 10.67 -16.02 -8.34
C VAL A 236 12.15 -16.27 -8.61
N THR A 237 12.55 -16.26 -9.89
CA THR A 237 13.97 -16.18 -10.26
C THR A 237 14.43 -14.73 -10.15
N VAL A 238 15.33 -14.44 -9.23
CA VAL A 238 15.78 -13.07 -8.92
C VAL A 238 16.98 -12.71 -9.82
N PRO A 239 16.92 -11.61 -10.59
CA PRO A 239 18.06 -11.12 -11.37
C PRO A 239 19.25 -10.76 -10.44
N ALA A 240 20.47 -10.91 -10.95
CA ALA A 240 21.68 -10.62 -10.19
C ALA A 240 21.78 -9.14 -9.77
N ASP A 241 21.19 -8.23 -10.54
CA ASP A 241 21.13 -6.79 -10.30
C ASP A 241 19.79 -6.32 -9.70
N ALA A 242 18.96 -7.26 -9.19
CA ALA A 242 17.68 -6.92 -8.59
C ALA A 242 17.84 -5.86 -7.48
N PRO A 243 16.92 -4.88 -7.40
CA PRO A 243 17.00 -3.80 -6.43
C PRO A 243 16.70 -4.27 -4.99
N PRO A 244 17.05 -3.47 -3.97
CA PRO A 244 16.51 -3.63 -2.63
C PRO A 244 14.98 -3.67 -2.65
N MET A 245 14.38 -4.52 -1.81
CA MET A 245 12.94 -4.76 -1.76
C MET A 245 12.38 -4.56 -0.35
N PHE A 246 11.32 -3.77 -0.25
CA PHE A 246 10.48 -3.66 0.93
C PHE A 246 9.16 -4.41 0.70
N VAL A 247 8.71 -5.17 1.68
CA VAL A 247 7.46 -5.96 1.59
C VAL A 247 6.62 -5.73 2.84
N ALA A 248 5.31 -5.54 2.65
CA ALA A 248 4.33 -5.48 3.73
C ALA A 248 3.11 -6.34 3.39
N LEU A 249 2.69 -7.19 4.33
CA LEU A 249 1.54 -8.09 4.21
C LEU A 249 0.84 -8.20 5.57
N ALA A 250 -0.46 -8.45 5.57
CA ALA A 250 -1.19 -8.85 6.77
C ALA A 250 -1.41 -10.38 6.78
N ALA A 251 -1.24 -11.01 7.94
CA ALA A 251 -1.40 -12.47 8.07
C ALA A 251 -2.86 -12.90 7.86
N ASP A 252 -3.81 -12.00 8.14
CA ASP A 252 -5.25 -12.19 7.90
C ASP A 252 -5.71 -11.76 6.48
N ASP A 253 -4.78 -11.49 5.55
CA ASP A 253 -5.10 -11.18 4.16
C ASP A 253 -5.74 -12.42 3.49
N PRO A 254 -7.02 -12.34 3.03
CA PRO A 254 -7.71 -13.49 2.47
C PRO A 254 -7.15 -13.95 1.12
N LEU A 255 -6.35 -13.13 0.43
CA LEU A 255 -5.78 -13.45 -0.87
C LEU A 255 -4.36 -14.03 -0.76
N PHE A 256 -3.54 -13.47 0.11
CA PHE A 256 -2.11 -13.79 0.17
C PHE A 256 -1.60 -14.17 1.56
N GLY A 257 -2.36 -13.95 2.64
CA GLY A 257 -1.94 -14.20 4.01
C GLY A 257 -1.64 -15.67 4.33
N ASN A 258 -2.33 -16.59 3.65
CA ASN A 258 -2.14 -18.04 3.80
C ASN A 258 -1.06 -18.61 2.86
N GLY A 259 -0.39 -17.78 2.05
CA GLY A 259 0.70 -18.18 1.17
C GLY A 259 2.02 -18.37 1.92
N GLY A 260 2.98 -19.03 1.28
CA GLY A 260 4.36 -19.07 1.78
C GLY A 260 5.11 -17.76 1.48
N TYR A 261 6.34 -17.65 1.98
CA TYR A 261 7.20 -16.47 1.85
C TYR A 261 8.31 -16.66 0.80
N GLY A 262 8.03 -17.44 -0.26
CA GLY A 262 9.02 -17.83 -1.27
C GLY A 262 9.68 -16.65 -1.97
N LEU A 263 9.00 -15.51 -2.14
CA LEU A 263 9.59 -14.29 -2.66
C LEU A 263 10.71 -13.77 -1.76
N ILE A 264 10.48 -13.77 -0.45
CA ILE A 264 11.47 -13.33 0.55
C ILE A 264 12.70 -14.25 0.50
N ASP A 265 12.46 -15.56 0.48
CA ASP A 265 13.52 -16.56 0.38
C ASP A 265 14.31 -16.43 -0.91
N SER A 266 13.63 -16.16 -2.05
CA SER A 266 14.26 -15.92 -3.35
C SER A 266 15.21 -14.72 -3.31
N TRP A 267 14.78 -13.57 -2.74
CA TRP A 267 15.62 -12.37 -2.60
C TRP A 267 16.83 -12.61 -1.71
N ARG A 268 16.62 -13.29 -0.57
CA ARG A 268 17.70 -13.65 0.37
C ARG A 268 18.71 -14.61 -0.24
N ALA A 269 18.24 -15.64 -0.98
CA ALA A 269 19.11 -16.57 -1.68
C ALA A 269 19.97 -15.87 -2.74
N ALA A 270 19.41 -14.88 -3.44
CA ALA A 270 20.14 -14.01 -4.36
C ALA A 270 21.04 -12.97 -3.68
N LYS A 271 21.11 -12.95 -2.33
CA LYS A 271 21.87 -11.98 -1.52
C LYS A 271 21.47 -10.52 -1.82
N ARG A 272 20.19 -10.29 -2.18
CA ARG A 272 19.67 -8.95 -2.38
C ARG A 272 19.04 -8.42 -1.09
N PRO A 273 19.23 -7.13 -0.76
CA PRO A 273 18.60 -6.53 0.43
C PRO A 273 17.08 -6.68 0.38
N THR A 274 16.50 -7.15 1.48
CA THR A 274 15.04 -7.25 1.61
C THR A 274 14.62 -6.99 3.05
N GLU A 275 13.52 -6.26 3.21
CA GLU A 275 12.84 -6.05 4.49
C GLU A 275 11.38 -6.50 4.35
N PHE A 276 10.88 -7.27 5.32
CA PHE A 276 9.53 -7.81 5.30
C PHE A 276 8.81 -7.55 6.62
N HIS A 277 7.62 -6.95 6.54
CA HIS A 277 6.72 -6.72 7.64
C HIS A 277 5.46 -7.59 7.47
N LEU A 278 5.29 -8.56 8.35
CA LEU A 278 4.06 -9.34 8.48
C LEU A 278 3.27 -8.78 9.66
N PHE A 279 2.19 -8.08 9.36
CA PHE A 279 1.26 -7.57 10.38
C PHE A 279 0.28 -8.67 10.76
N GLU A 280 -0.06 -8.78 12.05
CA GLU A 280 -1.03 -9.78 12.51
C GLU A 280 -2.40 -9.59 11.84
N GLN A 281 -2.84 -8.33 11.74
CA GLN A 281 -4.13 -7.95 11.18
C GLN A 281 -4.01 -6.74 10.25
N GLY A 282 -4.91 -6.66 9.29
CA GLY A 282 -4.99 -5.58 8.29
C GLY A 282 -5.93 -5.93 7.15
N GLY A 283 -6.12 -7.21 6.89
CA GLY A 283 -6.84 -7.71 5.72
C GLY A 283 -6.10 -7.37 4.43
N HIS A 284 -6.80 -7.45 3.30
CA HIS A 284 -6.31 -7.00 2.00
C HIS A 284 -6.68 -5.53 1.76
N GLY A 285 -5.80 -4.77 1.07
CA GLY A 285 -6.12 -3.41 0.64
C GLY A 285 -6.09 -2.37 1.75
N PHE A 286 -5.23 -2.53 2.78
CA PHE A 286 -5.17 -1.54 3.86
C PHE A 286 -4.66 -0.16 3.42
N GLY A 287 -3.76 -0.07 2.42
CA GLY A 287 -3.29 1.20 1.84
C GLY A 287 -3.04 2.29 2.88
N MET A 288 -3.60 3.48 2.65
CA MET A 288 -3.53 4.61 3.57
C MET A 288 -4.75 4.72 4.50
N TYR A 289 -5.68 3.75 4.46
CA TYR A 289 -6.81 3.73 5.39
C TYR A 289 -6.34 3.67 6.84
N GLN A 290 -6.88 4.56 7.67
CA GLN A 290 -6.62 4.55 9.12
C GLN A 290 -7.43 3.43 9.77
N LYS A 291 -6.75 2.37 10.18
CA LYS A 291 -7.34 1.22 10.88
C LYS A 291 -6.78 1.13 12.30
N GLN A 292 -7.50 0.45 13.19
CA GLN A 292 -7.02 0.16 14.55
C GLN A 292 -6.12 -1.09 14.58
N THR A 293 -5.34 -1.31 13.52
CA THR A 293 -4.41 -2.42 13.38
C THR A 293 -3.00 -1.88 13.11
N THR A 294 -1.99 -2.67 13.45
CA THR A 294 -0.59 -2.28 13.27
C THR A 294 -0.19 -2.10 11.81
N SER A 295 -0.99 -2.65 10.87
CA SER A 295 -0.81 -2.43 9.42
C SER A 295 -0.89 -0.96 9.00
N THR A 296 -1.59 -0.09 9.76
CA THR A 296 -1.58 1.37 9.57
C THR A 296 -0.16 1.96 9.60
N GLY A 297 0.79 1.33 10.31
CA GLY A 297 2.19 1.75 10.41
C GLY A 297 3.08 1.37 9.23
N TRP A 298 2.56 0.71 8.18
CA TRP A 298 3.37 0.26 7.04
C TRP A 298 4.12 1.40 6.35
N PHE A 299 3.48 2.55 6.18
CA PHE A 299 4.07 3.70 5.50
C PHE A 299 5.23 4.31 6.29
N ASP A 300 5.13 4.35 7.61
CA ASP A 300 6.22 4.81 8.48
C ASP A 300 7.40 3.83 8.44
N ALA A 301 7.15 2.52 8.40
CA ALA A 301 8.18 1.52 8.21
C ALA A 301 8.87 1.69 6.85
N PHE A 302 8.09 1.83 5.78
CA PHE A 302 8.60 2.06 4.42
C PHE A 302 9.45 3.34 4.33
N THR A 303 9.01 4.45 4.92
CA THR A 303 9.77 5.70 4.88
C THR A 303 11.05 5.62 5.71
N ARG A 304 11.08 4.92 6.86
CA ARG A 304 12.31 4.64 7.61
C ARG A 304 13.29 3.80 6.78
N TRP A 305 12.78 2.77 6.11
CA TRP A 305 13.56 1.95 5.20
C TRP A 305 14.15 2.78 4.03
N LEU A 306 13.36 3.67 3.40
CA LEU A 306 13.85 4.62 2.40
C LEU A 306 14.98 5.50 2.98
N GLY A 307 14.82 5.97 4.21
CA GLY A 307 15.84 6.75 4.92
C GLY A 307 17.16 5.99 5.13
N MET A 308 17.08 4.70 5.50
CA MET A 308 18.22 3.80 5.65
C MET A 308 18.98 3.62 4.32
N HIS A 309 18.25 3.56 3.20
CA HIS A 309 18.83 3.49 1.85
C HIS A 309 19.23 4.87 1.28
N GLY A 310 19.24 5.93 2.09
CA GLY A 310 19.67 7.26 1.68
C GLY A 310 18.67 8.05 0.84
N MET A 311 17.47 7.52 0.56
CA MET A 311 16.48 8.14 -0.31
C MET A 311 15.85 9.41 0.28
N LEU A 312 15.95 9.62 1.59
CA LEU A 312 15.45 10.83 2.28
C LEU A 312 16.53 11.88 2.53
N LYS A 313 17.76 11.66 2.06
CA LYS A 313 18.83 12.69 2.10
C LYS A 313 18.86 13.46 0.78
N PRO A 314 19.10 14.78 0.80
CA PRO A 314 19.35 15.53 -0.44
C PRO A 314 20.44 14.84 -1.29
N ALA A 315 20.29 14.87 -2.61
CA ALA A 315 21.37 14.49 -3.50
C ALA A 315 22.50 15.54 -3.35
N HIS A 316 23.72 15.05 -3.21
CA HIS A 316 24.92 15.91 -3.12
C HIS A 316 25.30 16.50 -4.46
#